data_5bbc29e0c2f865b9d6437d72cc51e345
#
_entry.id   5bbc29e0c2f865b9d6437d72cc51e345
#
_cell.length_a   1.000
_cell.length_b   1.000
_cell.length_c   1.000
_cell.angle_alpha   90.00
_cell.angle_beta   90.00
_cell.angle_gamma   90.00
#
_symmetry.space_group_name_H-M   'P 1'
#
loop_
_entity.id
_entity.type
_entity.pdbx_description
1 polymer ?
#
loop_
_entity_poly.entity_id
_entity_poly.type
_entity_poly.pdbx_seq_one_letter_code
_entity_poly.pdbx_strand_id
1 'polypeptide(L)'
;HGKSSWTPGYYSWKIIGEDIKLFIENVIKQKVIISGNSSGGIIALWCAANIPEYVSGIVLEDAPIFSAEMPRFKERDKFVYNGLKHLVDQIGNIPDRDLANYFKDMEVPASDKRIKKIPNWFVSRLSRKIKKFQNKYPDSPVEIGFPDSMRLLIKSLSMFDPDFARAFVDGRFYDGIDHAEAFKKTKCPILLIQADWKRYENYGLVGAFDDDDAQHAISLAPQIIYKKVSANHVIHAFKPKEYIKLLSEFRETISDNSICNGA
;
A
#
# COMPACT_ATOMS: atom_id res chain seq x y z
N HIS A 1 8.15 -5.35 -6.47
CA HIS A 1 7.54 -6.10 -7.59
C HIS A 1 8.06 -7.55 -7.67
N GLY A 2 9.07 -7.92 -6.88
CA GLY A 2 9.60 -9.28 -6.81
C GLY A 2 10.11 -9.78 -8.15
N LYS A 3 9.49 -10.85 -8.65
CA LYS A 3 9.79 -11.46 -9.95
C LYS A 3 8.88 -10.96 -11.08
N SER A 4 7.90 -10.11 -10.78
CA SER A 4 7.04 -9.51 -11.81
C SER A 4 7.83 -8.53 -12.67
N SER A 5 7.46 -8.43 -13.94
CA SER A 5 8.04 -7.47 -14.87
C SER A 5 7.80 -6.03 -14.39
N TRP A 6 8.75 -5.18 -14.66
CA TRP A 6 8.56 -3.74 -14.53
C TRP A 6 7.92 -3.21 -15.80
N THR A 7 6.89 -2.38 -15.63
CA THR A 7 6.12 -1.81 -16.75
C THR A 7 6.02 -0.29 -16.62
N PRO A 8 7.16 0.44 -16.70
CA PRO A 8 7.16 1.89 -16.59
C PRO A 8 6.18 2.53 -17.57
N GLY A 9 5.42 3.53 -17.10
CA GLY A 9 4.38 4.19 -17.87
C GLY A 9 2.99 3.55 -17.78
N TYR A 10 2.88 2.31 -17.27
CA TYR A 10 1.62 1.54 -17.24
C TYR A 10 1.11 1.27 -15.82
N TYR A 11 1.43 2.11 -14.85
CA TYR A 11 0.91 1.99 -13.49
C TYR A 11 -0.28 2.91 -13.26
N SER A 12 -1.48 2.32 -13.15
CA SER A 12 -2.69 2.95 -12.65
C SER A 12 -3.59 1.93 -11.96
N TRP A 13 -4.53 2.39 -11.15
CA TRP A 13 -5.52 1.53 -10.51
C TRP A 13 -6.24 0.64 -11.52
N LYS A 14 -6.64 1.24 -12.64
CA LYS A 14 -7.36 0.56 -13.71
C LYS A 14 -6.50 -0.51 -14.39
N ILE A 15 -5.30 -0.15 -14.84
CA ILE A 15 -4.41 -1.09 -15.56
C ILE A 15 -4.08 -2.29 -14.68
N ILE A 16 -3.71 -2.06 -13.41
CA ILE A 16 -3.41 -3.15 -12.49
C ILE A 16 -4.66 -3.98 -12.17
N GLY A 17 -5.81 -3.33 -12.04
CA GLY A 17 -7.09 -4.02 -11.83
C GLY A 17 -7.47 -4.91 -13.02
N GLU A 18 -7.24 -4.47 -14.25
CA GLU A 18 -7.46 -5.28 -15.46
C GLU A 18 -6.48 -6.47 -15.54
N ASP A 19 -5.22 -6.30 -15.14
CA ASP A 19 -4.26 -7.40 -15.04
C ASP A 19 -4.72 -8.45 -14.01
N ILE A 20 -5.24 -8.02 -12.86
CA ILE A 20 -5.82 -8.90 -11.84
C ILE A 20 -7.04 -9.65 -12.41
N LYS A 21 -7.93 -8.95 -13.14
CA LYS A 21 -9.06 -9.57 -13.83
C LYS A 21 -8.58 -10.70 -14.74
N LEU A 22 -7.65 -10.41 -15.65
CA LEU A 22 -7.08 -11.41 -16.56
C LEU A 22 -6.46 -12.60 -15.82
N PHE A 23 -5.79 -12.34 -14.68
CA PHE A 23 -5.24 -13.40 -13.86
C PHE A 23 -6.33 -14.29 -13.24
N ILE A 24 -7.40 -13.70 -12.73
CA ILE A 24 -8.53 -14.45 -12.17
C ILE A 24 -9.20 -15.28 -13.27
N GLU A 25 -9.49 -14.68 -14.43
CA GLU A 25 -10.15 -15.35 -15.55
C GLU A 25 -9.37 -16.53 -16.10
N ASN A 26 -8.06 -16.35 -16.29
CA ASN A 26 -7.25 -17.33 -17.02
C ASN A 26 -6.57 -18.36 -16.12
N VAL A 27 -6.26 -17.98 -14.87
CA VAL A 27 -5.48 -18.83 -13.95
C VAL A 27 -6.34 -19.37 -12.81
N ILE A 28 -7.05 -18.50 -12.07
CA ILE A 28 -7.82 -18.93 -10.89
C ILE A 28 -9.15 -19.56 -11.29
N LYS A 29 -9.86 -18.96 -12.24
CA LYS A 29 -11.13 -19.45 -12.83
C LYS A 29 -12.28 -19.62 -11.83
N GLN A 30 -12.28 -18.87 -10.75
CA GLN A 30 -13.34 -18.82 -9.75
C GLN A 30 -13.34 -17.48 -9.04
N LYS A 31 -14.43 -17.13 -8.35
CA LYS A 31 -14.49 -15.92 -7.51
C LYS A 31 -13.45 -15.98 -6.39
N VAL A 32 -12.88 -14.83 -6.07
CA VAL A 32 -11.81 -14.70 -5.08
C VAL A 32 -12.14 -13.67 -4.00
N ILE A 33 -11.52 -13.80 -2.85
CA ILE A 33 -11.34 -12.71 -1.89
C ILE A 33 -10.01 -12.02 -2.25
N ILE A 34 -10.04 -10.70 -2.46
CA ILE A 34 -8.83 -9.92 -2.75
C ILE A 34 -8.44 -9.19 -1.48
N SER A 35 -7.20 -9.41 -1.03
CA SER A 35 -6.62 -8.69 0.11
C SER A 35 -5.48 -7.81 -0.37
N GLY A 36 -5.48 -6.54 0.05
CA GLY A 36 -4.44 -5.59 -0.30
C GLY A 36 -4.04 -4.68 0.84
N ASN A 37 -2.73 -4.52 1.04
CA ASN A 37 -2.16 -3.53 1.96
C ASN A 37 -1.92 -2.22 1.22
N SER A 38 -2.19 -1.09 1.88
CA SER A 38 -1.89 0.24 1.33
C SER A 38 -2.54 0.45 -0.05
N SER A 39 -1.75 0.82 -1.06
CA SER A 39 -2.21 0.96 -2.45
C SER A 39 -2.86 -0.32 -3.00
N GLY A 40 -2.42 -1.50 -2.52
CA GLY A 40 -3.05 -2.77 -2.86
C GLY A 40 -4.51 -2.86 -2.40
N GLY A 41 -4.87 -2.22 -1.29
CA GLY A 41 -6.25 -2.12 -0.83
C GLY A 41 -7.12 -1.26 -1.76
N ILE A 42 -6.58 -0.17 -2.32
CA ILE A 42 -7.31 0.62 -3.32
C ILE A 42 -7.49 -0.17 -4.62
N ILE A 43 -6.50 -0.98 -5.01
CA ILE A 43 -6.64 -1.90 -6.15
C ILE A 43 -7.75 -2.92 -5.88
N ALA A 44 -7.82 -3.48 -4.66
CA ALA A 44 -8.89 -4.40 -4.27
C ALA A 44 -10.28 -3.73 -4.34
N LEU A 45 -10.38 -2.47 -3.88
CA LEU A 45 -11.61 -1.67 -3.98
C LEU A 45 -11.99 -1.43 -5.45
N TRP A 46 -11.02 -1.08 -6.30
CA TRP A 46 -11.25 -0.94 -7.74
C TRP A 46 -11.80 -2.24 -8.34
N CYS A 47 -11.21 -3.39 -8.02
CA CYS A 47 -11.67 -4.69 -8.50
C CYS A 47 -13.11 -4.98 -8.07
N ALA A 48 -13.43 -4.77 -6.78
CA ALA A 48 -14.78 -5.01 -6.28
C ALA A 48 -15.84 -4.11 -6.93
N ALA A 49 -15.48 -2.88 -7.31
CA ALA A 49 -16.37 -1.92 -7.94
C ALA A 49 -16.55 -2.16 -9.46
N ASN A 50 -15.52 -2.70 -10.15
CA ASN A 50 -15.49 -2.75 -11.62
C ASN A 50 -15.55 -4.18 -12.20
N ILE A 51 -15.21 -5.20 -11.41
CA ILE A 51 -15.28 -6.62 -11.81
C ILE A 51 -15.98 -7.48 -10.73
N PRO A 52 -17.18 -7.08 -10.25
CA PRO A 52 -17.86 -7.71 -9.11
C PRO A 52 -18.21 -9.19 -9.34
N GLU A 53 -18.28 -9.63 -10.59
CA GLU A 53 -18.52 -11.04 -10.95
C GLU A 53 -17.36 -11.96 -10.55
N TYR A 54 -16.15 -11.43 -10.36
CA TYR A 54 -14.96 -12.18 -9.97
C TYR A 54 -14.62 -12.04 -8.48
N VAL A 55 -15.25 -11.11 -7.75
CA VAL A 55 -14.89 -10.77 -6.39
C VAL A 55 -15.98 -11.20 -5.41
N SER A 56 -15.64 -12.06 -4.44
CA SER A 56 -16.55 -12.49 -3.37
C SER A 56 -16.42 -11.68 -2.08
N GLY A 57 -15.33 -10.96 -1.91
CA GLY A 57 -15.05 -10.07 -0.79
C GLY A 57 -13.70 -9.39 -0.91
N ILE A 58 -13.52 -8.28 -0.22
CA ILE A 58 -12.24 -7.56 -0.20
C ILE A 58 -11.76 -7.26 1.22
N VAL A 59 -10.44 -7.26 1.38
CA VAL A 59 -9.76 -6.87 2.61
C VAL A 59 -8.87 -5.67 2.33
N LEU A 60 -9.19 -4.56 2.95
CA LEU A 60 -8.49 -3.28 2.84
C LEU A 60 -7.59 -3.12 4.06
N GLU A 61 -6.35 -3.62 3.97
CA GLU A 61 -5.37 -3.53 5.05
C GLU A 61 -4.69 -2.17 5.03
N ASP A 62 -5.08 -1.30 5.95
CA ASP A 62 -4.56 0.06 6.09
C ASP A 62 -4.41 0.77 4.73
N ALA A 63 -5.47 0.71 3.93
CA ALA A 63 -5.53 1.30 2.60
C ALA A 63 -5.76 2.81 2.70
N PRO A 64 -5.08 3.67 1.92
CA PRO A 64 -5.20 5.12 2.01
C PRO A 64 -6.50 5.63 1.35
N ILE A 65 -7.64 5.12 1.85
CA ILE A 65 -8.97 5.53 1.39
C ILE A 65 -9.16 7.02 1.61
N PHE A 66 -9.64 7.74 0.59
CA PHE A 66 -9.82 9.20 0.51
C PHE A 66 -8.53 10.02 0.73
N SER A 67 -7.63 9.61 1.64
CA SER A 67 -6.38 10.32 1.91
C SER A 67 -5.42 10.35 0.72
N ALA A 68 -5.45 9.31 -0.14
CA ALA A 68 -4.64 9.25 -1.35
C ALA A 68 -5.30 9.93 -2.56
N GLU A 69 -6.46 10.55 -2.43
CA GLU A 69 -7.09 11.28 -3.53
C GLU A 69 -6.51 12.68 -3.71
N MET A 70 -6.39 13.13 -4.95
CA MET A 70 -5.99 14.51 -5.25
C MET A 70 -7.20 15.46 -5.09
N PRO A 71 -7.01 16.69 -4.59
CA PRO A 71 -5.72 17.31 -4.24
C PRO A 71 -5.25 17.01 -2.81
N ARG A 72 -6.10 16.35 -1.97
CA ARG A 72 -5.85 16.09 -0.54
C ARG A 72 -4.49 15.44 -0.29
N PHE A 73 -4.12 14.44 -1.07
CA PHE A 73 -2.86 13.69 -0.97
C PHE A 73 -1.62 14.58 -1.07
N LYS A 74 -1.67 15.59 -1.93
CA LYS A 74 -0.55 16.50 -2.18
C LYS A 74 -0.54 17.72 -1.26
N GLU A 75 -1.71 18.22 -0.90
CA GLU A 75 -1.85 19.53 -0.24
C GLU A 75 -2.03 19.41 1.27
N ARG A 76 -2.91 18.53 1.73
CA ARG A 76 -3.28 18.38 3.14
C ARG A 76 -2.52 17.24 3.81
N ASP A 77 -2.59 16.04 3.26
CA ASP A 77 -2.06 14.80 3.85
C ASP A 77 -0.73 14.39 3.20
N LYS A 78 0.11 15.37 2.99
CA LYS A 78 1.31 15.35 2.15
C LYS A 78 2.47 14.47 2.64
N PHE A 79 2.39 13.85 3.81
CA PHE A 79 3.47 13.02 4.36
C PHE A 79 3.88 11.89 3.40
N VAL A 80 2.90 11.09 2.99
CA VAL A 80 3.16 9.96 2.07
C VAL A 80 3.55 10.47 0.68
N TYR A 81 2.88 11.51 0.16
CA TYR A 81 3.22 12.15 -1.11
C TYR A 81 4.69 12.59 -1.15
N ASN A 82 5.14 13.30 -0.12
CA ASN A 82 6.51 13.76 -0.01
C ASN A 82 7.50 12.59 0.09
N GLY A 83 7.13 11.51 0.78
CA GLY A 83 7.92 10.28 0.85
C GLY A 83 8.09 9.60 -0.52
N LEU A 84 7.01 9.51 -1.30
CA LEU A 84 7.07 8.96 -2.67
C LEU A 84 7.87 9.86 -3.61
N LYS A 85 7.67 11.19 -3.51
CA LYS A 85 8.47 12.16 -4.27
C LYS A 85 9.95 12.04 -3.94
N HIS A 86 10.30 11.97 -2.65
CA HIS A 86 11.68 11.77 -2.21
C HIS A 86 12.27 10.46 -2.77
N LEU A 87 11.51 9.35 -2.74
CA LEU A 87 11.92 8.09 -3.33
C LEU A 87 12.26 8.24 -4.81
N VAL A 88 11.37 8.86 -5.58
CA VAL A 88 11.58 9.11 -7.03
C VAL A 88 12.81 9.97 -7.26
N ASP A 89 12.97 11.05 -6.49
CA ASP A 89 14.08 11.99 -6.65
C ASP A 89 15.44 11.34 -6.29
N GLN A 90 15.48 10.43 -5.29
CA GLN A 90 16.73 9.86 -4.79
C GLN A 90 17.15 8.55 -5.46
N ILE A 91 16.20 7.72 -5.86
CA ILE A 91 16.49 6.39 -6.44
C ILE A 91 15.75 6.10 -7.75
N GLY A 92 15.02 7.07 -8.29
CA GLY A 92 14.24 6.92 -9.53
C GLY A 92 15.08 6.90 -10.80
N ASN A 93 16.34 7.32 -10.75
CA ASN A 93 17.22 7.36 -11.90
C ASN A 93 18.02 6.06 -12.01
N ILE A 94 17.83 5.32 -13.10
CA ILE A 94 18.60 4.15 -13.48
C ILE A 94 19.64 4.61 -14.53
N PRO A 95 20.91 4.14 -14.52
CA PRO A 95 21.43 2.94 -13.85
C PRO A 95 22.04 3.14 -12.45
N ASP A 96 22.35 4.35 -12.02
CA ASP A 96 23.09 4.62 -10.76
C ASP A 96 22.22 4.51 -9.49
N ARG A 97 21.40 3.47 -9.43
CA ARG A 97 20.46 3.25 -8.34
C ARG A 97 21.17 2.78 -7.06
N ASP A 98 21.78 3.71 -6.32
CA ASP A 98 22.22 3.41 -4.95
C ASP A 98 21.04 3.53 -3.98
N LEU A 99 20.54 2.36 -3.53
CA LEU A 99 19.39 2.29 -2.63
C LEU A 99 19.59 3.04 -1.31
N ALA A 100 20.85 3.27 -0.89
CA ALA A 100 21.14 4.05 0.30
C ALA A 100 20.77 5.52 0.14
N ASN A 101 20.69 6.04 -1.10
CA ASN A 101 20.27 7.41 -1.34
C ASN A 101 18.83 7.68 -0.89
N TYR A 102 17.97 6.66 -0.81
CA TYR A 102 16.65 6.81 -0.22
C TYR A 102 16.69 7.39 1.20
N PHE A 103 17.74 7.08 1.97
CA PHE A 103 17.92 7.56 3.34
C PHE A 103 18.64 8.92 3.41
N LYS A 104 19.16 9.42 2.28
CA LYS A 104 19.83 10.71 2.23
C LYS A 104 18.81 11.83 2.40
N ASP A 105 19.10 12.74 3.30
CA ASP A 105 18.24 13.89 3.63
C ASP A 105 16.79 13.51 4.02
N MET A 106 16.55 12.24 4.34
CA MET A 106 15.26 11.77 4.78
C MET A 106 14.87 12.42 6.11
N GLU A 107 13.69 13.02 6.13
CA GLU A 107 13.09 13.63 7.29
C GLU A 107 12.06 12.69 7.92
N VAL A 108 12.27 12.33 9.18
CA VAL A 108 11.34 11.50 9.94
C VAL A 108 10.68 12.36 11.02
N PRO A 109 9.37 12.65 10.92
CA PRO A 109 8.67 13.43 11.93
C PRO A 109 8.68 12.66 13.27
N ALA A 110 9.16 13.33 14.31
CA ALA A 110 9.09 12.81 15.68
C ALA A 110 8.00 13.53 16.50
N SER A 111 7.66 14.76 16.11
CA SER A 111 6.54 15.57 16.56
C SER A 111 6.37 16.75 15.60
N ASP A 112 5.33 17.59 15.77
CA ASP A 112 5.12 18.79 14.93
C ASP A 112 6.32 19.73 14.86
N LYS A 113 7.10 19.76 15.93
CA LYS A 113 8.27 20.66 16.06
C LYS A 113 9.61 19.95 15.94
N ARG A 114 9.65 18.62 15.80
CA ARG A 114 10.90 17.86 15.83
C ARG A 114 11.02 16.91 14.66
N ILE A 115 11.98 17.20 13.81
CA ILE A 115 12.39 16.37 12.69
C ILE A 115 13.69 15.65 13.05
N LYS A 116 13.76 14.36 12.75
CA LYS A 116 15.01 13.59 12.81
C LYS A 116 15.51 13.40 11.38
N LYS A 117 16.80 13.71 11.16
CA LYS A 117 17.49 13.42 9.90
C LYS A 117 18.43 12.24 10.08
N ILE A 118 18.58 11.44 9.06
CA ILE A 118 19.52 10.31 9.04
C ILE A 118 20.93 10.87 8.78
N PRO A 119 21.93 10.56 9.64
CA PRO A 119 23.28 11.11 9.47
C PRO A 119 23.95 10.59 8.19
N ASN A 120 24.68 11.45 7.48
CA ASN A 120 25.37 11.10 6.24
C ASN A 120 26.40 9.95 6.39
N TRP A 121 27.06 9.85 7.54
CA TRP A 121 27.97 8.72 7.81
C TRP A 121 27.25 7.37 7.80
N PHE A 122 26.00 7.34 8.30
CA PHE A 122 25.17 6.14 8.28
C PHE A 122 24.80 5.76 6.83
N VAL A 123 24.36 6.73 6.02
CA VAL A 123 24.02 6.53 4.61
C VAL A 123 25.25 5.97 3.85
N SER A 124 26.44 6.55 4.04
CA SER A 124 27.67 6.09 3.39
C SER A 124 28.09 4.67 3.82
N ARG A 125 27.86 4.31 5.09
CA ARG A 125 28.11 2.96 5.58
C ARG A 125 27.11 1.95 5.01
N LEU A 126 25.85 2.35 4.91
CA LEU A 126 24.77 1.54 4.33
C LEU A 126 25.03 1.28 2.85
N SER A 127 25.36 2.32 2.06
CA SER A 127 25.73 2.21 0.65
C SER A 127 26.82 1.16 0.43
N ARG A 128 27.91 1.22 1.19
CA ARG A 128 28.99 0.22 1.10
C ARG A 128 28.52 -1.21 1.37
N LYS A 129 27.63 -1.39 2.35
CA LYS A 129 27.06 -2.71 2.67
C LYS A 129 26.13 -3.22 1.56
N ILE A 130 25.28 -2.35 1.01
CA ILE A 130 24.39 -2.68 -0.09
C ILE A 130 25.19 -3.10 -1.32
N LYS A 131 26.17 -2.29 -1.75
CA LYS A 131 27.03 -2.59 -2.89
C LYS A 131 27.80 -3.90 -2.71
N LYS A 132 28.34 -4.14 -1.50
CA LYS A 132 29.00 -5.41 -1.21
C LYS A 132 28.07 -6.62 -1.32
N PHE A 133 26.81 -6.48 -0.87
CA PHE A 133 25.82 -7.52 -0.99
C PHE A 133 25.44 -7.78 -2.47
N GLN A 134 25.13 -6.71 -3.22
CA GLN A 134 24.77 -6.80 -4.64
C GLN A 134 25.91 -7.40 -5.50
N ASN A 135 27.16 -7.04 -5.24
CA ASN A 135 28.30 -7.63 -5.93
C ASN A 135 28.46 -9.14 -5.66
N LYS A 136 28.08 -9.58 -4.44
CA LYS A 136 28.13 -11.00 -4.09
C LYS A 136 26.92 -11.80 -4.57
N TYR A 137 25.76 -11.14 -4.62
CA TYR A 137 24.48 -11.76 -4.95
C TYR A 137 23.70 -10.86 -5.92
N PRO A 138 24.11 -10.75 -7.20
CA PRO A 138 23.58 -9.77 -8.15
C PRO A 138 22.08 -9.97 -8.45
N ASP A 139 21.61 -11.21 -8.45
CA ASP A 139 20.22 -11.57 -8.80
C ASP A 139 19.31 -11.70 -7.57
N SER A 140 19.82 -11.37 -6.38
CA SER A 140 19.07 -11.54 -5.13
C SER A 140 18.57 -10.20 -4.59
N PRO A 141 17.36 -10.17 -4.01
CA PRO A 141 16.91 -9.01 -3.24
C PRO A 141 17.89 -8.69 -2.10
N VAL A 142 18.10 -7.41 -1.82
CA VAL A 142 19.06 -6.98 -0.81
C VAL A 142 18.51 -7.22 0.59
N GLU A 143 18.99 -8.26 1.27
CA GLU A 143 18.56 -8.64 2.61
C GLU A 143 19.59 -8.24 3.67
N ILE A 144 19.72 -6.95 3.92
CA ILE A 144 20.59 -6.38 4.95
C ILE A 144 19.83 -5.36 5.79
N GLY A 145 20.33 -5.10 6.99
CA GLY A 145 19.78 -4.07 7.87
C GLY A 145 19.32 -4.61 9.22
N PHE A 146 19.24 -3.72 10.19
CA PHE A 146 18.69 -3.94 11.53
C PHE A 146 18.14 -2.60 12.03
N PRO A 147 16.95 -2.56 12.63
CA PRO A 147 16.04 -3.68 12.95
C PRO A 147 15.34 -4.29 11.71
N ASP A 148 14.48 -5.29 11.90
CA ASP A 148 13.80 -6.00 10.81
C ASP A 148 13.00 -5.08 9.89
N SER A 149 12.43 -3.99 10.41
CA SER A 149 11.75 -2.96 9.60
C SER A 149 12.67 -2.32 8.57
N MET A 150 13.93 -2.05 8.92
CA MET A 150 14.93 -1.53 7.98
C MET A 150 15.32 -2.58 6.94
N ARG A 151 15.49 -3.84 7.36
CA ARG A 151 15.78 -4.95 6.43
C ARG A 151 14.66 -5.13 5.42
N LEU A 152 13.40 -5.12 5.88
CA LEU A 152 12.22 -5.22 5.01
C LEU A 152 12.16 -4.05 4.03
N LEU A 153 12.41 -2.83 4.48
CA LEU A 153 12.42 -1.64 3.64
C LEU A 153 13.50 -1.73 2.54
N ILE A 154 14.75 -2.08 2.89
CA ILE A 154 15.84 -2.20 1.92
C ILE A 154 15.56 -3.30 0.91
N LYS A 155 15.04 -4.45 1.37
CA LYS A 155 14.61 -5.55 0.51
C LYS A 155 13.54 -5.08 -0.47
N SER A 156 12.50 -4.42 0.02
CA SER A 156 11.41 -3.88 -0.80
C SER A 156 11.92 -2.87 -1.84
N LEU A 157 12.77 -1.92 -1.43
CA LEU A 157 13.38 -0.95 -2.33
C LEU A 157 14.21 -1.60 -3.44
N SER A 158 14.89 -2.72 -3.14
CA SER A 158 15.70 -3.44 -4.14
C SER A 158 14.86 -4.10 -5.25
N MET A 159 13.60 -4.41 -4.97
CA MET A 159 12.66 -5.04 -5.89
C MET A 159 11.60 -4.06 -6.44
N PHE A 160 11.69 -2.78 -6.09
CA PHE A 160 10.66 -1.80 -6.38
C PHE A 160 10.96 -1.04 -7.68
N ASP A 161 10.00 -0.97 -8.60
CA ASP A 161 10.06 -0.08 -9.75
C ASP A 161 9.74 1.35 -9.32
N PRO A 162 10.69 2.30 -9.41
CA PRO A 162 10.44 3.69 -9.01
C PRO A 162 9.34 4.38 -9.81
N ASP A 163 9.03 3.92 -11.01
CA ASP A 163 7.96 4.49 -11.82
C ASP A 163 6.58 4.25 -11.20
N PHE A 164 6.43 3.19 -10.41
CA PHE A 164 5.22 2.99 -9.60
C PHE A 164 4.99 4.17 -8.64
N ALA A 165 6.02 4.61 -7.91
CA ALA A 165 5.93 5.80 -7.05
C ALA A 165 5.75 7.08 -7.86
N ARG A 166 6.42 7.19 -9.01
CA ARG A 166 6.30 8.34 -9.91
C ARG A 166 4.88 8.53 -10.40
N ALA A 167 4.17 7.45 -10.70
CA ALA A 167 2.79 7.49 -11.16
C ALA A 167 1.85 8.13 -10.12
N PHE A 168 2.11 7.96 -8.81
CA PHE A 168 1.39 8.69 -7.76
C PHE A 168 1.75 10.18 -7.74
N VAL A 169 3.04 10.50 -7.90
CA VAL A 169 3.54 11.88 -7.80
C VAL A 169 3.03 12.74 -8.95
N ASP A 170 3.01 12.20 -10.17
CA ASP A 170 2.55 12.91 -11.37
C ASP A 170 1.05 12.76 -11.66
N GLY A 171 0.34 11.93 -10.87
CA GLY A 171 -1.10 11.77 -10.95
C GLY A 171 -1.61 10.72 -11.93
N ARG A 172 -0.74 10.06 -12.72
CA ARG A 172 -1.13 9.00 -13.66
C ARG A 172 -1.81 7.82 -12.99
N PHE A 173 -1.46 7.55 -11.73
CA PHE A 173 -1.96 6.38 -11.02
C PHE A 173 -3.47 6.44 -10.80
N TYR A 174 -4.03 7.63 -10.69
CA TYR A 174 -5.42 7.84 -10.30
C TYR A 174 -6.42 7.44 -11.38
N ASP A 175 -6.14 7.69 -12.64
CA ASP A 175 -6.91 7.25 -13.82
C ASP A 175 -8.45 7.34 -13.62
N GLY A 176 -8.89 8.45 -13.00
CA GLY A 176 -10.31 8.76 -12.79
C GLY A 176 -11.02 7.96 -11.70
N ILE A 177 -10.34 7.22 -10.84
CA ILE A 177 -10.98 6.55 -9.71
C ILE A 177 -11.46 7.59 -8.68
N ASP A 178 -12.69 7.40 -8.23
CA ASP A 178 -13.32 8.08 -7.10
C ASP A 178 -13.61 7.03 -6.04
N HIS A 179 -12.99 7.17 -4.87
CA HIS A 179 -13.12 6.19 -3.79
C HIS A 179 -14.55 6.11 -3.26
N ALA A 180 -15.26 7.25 -3.15
CA ALA A 180 -16.64 7.26 -2.68
C ALA A 180 -17.57 6.50 -3.64
N GLU A 181 -17.42 6.72 -4.93
CA GLU A 181 -18.19 5.99 -5.94
C GLU A 181 -17.82 4.51 -6.00
N ALA A 182 -16.54 4.17 -5.79
CA ALA A 182 -16.09 2.79 -5.72
C ALA A 182 -16.72 2.06 -4.52
N PHE A 183 -16.76 2.68 -3.34
CA PHE A 183 -17.46 2.13 -2.17
C PHE A 183 -18.96 1.90 -2.43
N LYS A 184 -19.67 2.88 -2.98
CA LYS A 184 -21.10 2.75 -3.33
C LYS A 184 -21.38 1.63 -4.33
N LYS A 185 -20.50 1.41 -5.29
CA LYS A 185 -20.61 0.36 -6.30
C LYS A 185 -20.32 -1.02 -5.76
N THR A 186 -19.46 -1.12 -4.74
CA THR A 186 -19.05 -2.41 -4.16
C THR A 186 -20.20 -3.08 -3.45
N LYS A 187 -20.54 -4.31 -3.84
CA LYS A 187 -21.65 -5.10 -3.28
C LYS A 187 -21.20 -6.25 -2.39
N CYS A 188 -19.97 -6.72 -2.57
CA CYS A 188 -19.43 -7.79 -1.74
C CYS A 188 -19.07 -7.27 -0.33
N PRO A 189 -18.93 -8.17 0.67
CA PRO A 189 -18.41 -7.84 1.98
C PRO A 189 -17.03 -7.18 1.92
N ILE A 190 -16.78 -6.23 2.82
CA ILE A 190 -15.53 -5.49 2.94
C ILE A 190 -15.01 -5.63 4.37
N LEU A 191 -13.78 -6.12 4.54
CA LEU A 191 -13.05 -6.01 5.79
C LEU A 191 -12.10 -4.81 5.70
N LEU A 192 -12.40 -3.74 6.44
CA LEU A 192 -11.56 -2.55 6.54
C LEU A 192 -10.73 -2.61 7.82
N ILE A 193 -9.42 -2.73 7.69
CA ILE A 193 -8.49 -2.82 8.83
C ILE A 193 -7.67 -1.53 8.88
N GLN A 194 -7.73 -0.82 10.02
CA GLN A 194 -6.98 0.42 10.27
C GLN A 194 -5.81 0.15 11.22
N ALA A 195 -4.63 0.61 10.86
CA ALA A 195 -3.46 0.69 11.73
C ALA A 195 -3.44 1.99 12.55
N ASP A 196 -2.40 2.16 13.39
CA ASP A 196 -2.21 3.40 14.15
C ASP A 196 -1.90 4.55 13.20
N TRP A 197 -2.52 5.71 13.45
CA TRP A 197 -2.30 6.93 12.71
C TRP A 197 -2.10 8.13 13.63
N LYS A 198 -1.50 9.21 13.10
CA LYS A 198 -1.34 10.51 13.77
C LYS A 198 -1.49 11.61 12.75
N ARG A 199 -1.98 12.77 13.21
CA ARG A 199 -2.04 13.98 12.40
C ARG A 199 -1.09 15.02 12.97
N TYR A 200 -0.24 15.55 12.13
CA TYR A 200 0.70 16.61 12.46
C TYR A 200 0.39 17.85 11.63
N GLU A 201 0.51 19.04 12.24
CA GLU A 201 0.22 20.33 11.61
C GLU A 201 1.01 20.52 10.30
N ASN A 202 2.31 20.22 10.32
CA ASN A 202 3.21 20.44 9.19
C ASN A 202 3.25 19.31 8.16
N TYR A 203 2.78 18.10 8.51
CA TYR A 203 2.89 16.90 7.65
C TYR A 203 1.53 16.35 7.23
N GLY A 204 0.45 16.77 7.88
CA GLY A 204 -0.86 16.19 7.70
C GLY A 204 -0.96 14.81 8.33
N LEU A 205 -1.58 13.88 7.65
CA LEU A 205 -1.80 12.52 8.11
C LEU A 205 -0.50 11.69 7.99
N VAL A 206 -0.05 11.14 9.10
CA VAL A 206 0.98 10.10 9.19
C VAL A 206 0.28 8.79 9.54
N GLY A 207 -0.06 8.04 8.53
CA GLY A 207 -0.92 6.86 8.50
C GLY A 207 -1.56 6.73 7.15
N ALA A 208 -2.41 5.74 6.94
CA ALA A 208 -3.10 5.56 5.68
C ALA A 208 -4.40 6.37 5.62
N PHE A 209 -5.23 6.30 6.64
CA PHE A 209 -6.48 7.03 6.76
C PHE A 209 -6.81 7.29 8.23
N ASP A 210 -7.62 8.31 8.51
CA ASP A 210 -8.05 8.65 9.87
C ASP A 210 -9.45 8.08 10.21
N ASP A 211 -9.94 8.38 11.43
CA ASP A 211 -11.22 7.85 11.89
C ASP A 211 -12.41 8.47 11.11
N ASP A 212 -12.28 9.70 10.63
CA ASP A 212 -13.31 10.36 9.79
C ASP A 212 -13.43 9.65 8.44
N ASP A 213 -12.29 9.28 7.83
CA ASP A 213 -12.27 8.49 6.60
C ASP A 213 -12.93 7.12 6.78
N ALA A 214 -12.68 6.46 7.92
CA ALA A 214 -13.32 5.18 8.24
C ALA A 214 -14.84 5.33 8.34
N GLN A 215 -15.33 6.33 9.07
CA GLN A 215 -16.76 6.61 9.23
C GLN A 215 -17.40 6.97 7.88
N HIS A 216 -16.71 7.74 7.07
CA HIS A 216 -17.19 8.08 5.74
C HIS A 216 -17.34 6.82 4.85
N ALA A 217 -16.34 5.94 4.82
CA ALA A 217 -16.42 4.67 4.09
C ALA A 217 -17.61 3.81 4.55
N ILE A 218 -17.80 3.68 5.89
CA ILE A 218 -18.91 2.92 6.47
C ILE A 218 -20.26 3.51 6.06
N SER A 219 -20.38 4.84 6.00
CA SER A 219 -21.62 5.50 5.55
C SER A 219 -21.95 5.23 4.08
N LEU A 220 -20.94 5.02 3.23
CA LEU A 220 -21.12 4.73 1.80
C LEU A 220 -21.33 3.24 1.52
N ALA A 221 -20.78 2.36 2.36
CA ALA A 221 -20.84 0.91 2.20
C ALA A 221 -21.13 0.24 3.55
N PRO A 222 -22.41 0.13 3.96
CA PRO A 222 -22.80 -0.40 5.27
C PRO A 222 -22.38 -1.86 5.54
N GLN A 223 -22.02 -2.60 4.49
CA GLN A 223 -21.47 -3.98 4.61
C GLN A 223 -20.01 -4.01 5.06
N ILE A 224 -19.38 -2.88 5.37
CA ILE A 224 -18.03 -2.83 5.91
C ILE A 224 -17.98 -3.41 7.33
N ILE A 225 -17.10 -4.40 7.51
CA ILE A 225 -16.66 -4.88 8.82
C ILE A 225 -15.39 -4.11 9.15
N TYR A 226 -15.50 -3.13 10.05
CA TYR A 226 -14.37 -2.29 10.44
C TYR A 226 -13.63 -2.85 11.67
N LYS A 227 -12.30 -2.90 11.59
CA LYS A 227 -11.42 -3.33 12.69
C LYS A 227 -10.23 -2.39 12.82
N LYS A 228 -9.93 -2.00 14.06
CA LYS A 228 -8.75 -1.21 14.40
C LYS A 228 -7.72 -2.12 15.07
N VAL A 229 -6.48 -2.09 14.58
CA VAL A 229 -5.36 -2.90 15.08
C VAL A 229 -4.22 -1.99 15.48
N SER A 230 -3.78 -2.07 16.75
CA SER A 230 -2.61 -1.30 17.18
C SER A 230 -1.32 -1.90 16.58
N ALA A 231 -0.97 -1.38 15.45
CA ALA A 231 0.18 -1.79 14.63
C ALA A 231 0.66 -0.63 13.76
N ASN A 232 1.82 -0.81 13.14
CA ASN A 232 2.23 0.07 12.04
C ASN A 232 1.51 -0.34 10.74
N HIS A 233 1.74 0.44 9.69
CA HIS A 233 1.13 0.33 8.37
C HIS A 233 1.09 -1.08 7.74
N VAL A 234 2.03 -1.97 8.06
CA VAL A 234 2.13 -3.33 7.48
C VAL A 234 1.70 -4.36 8.52
N ILE A 235 0.37 -4.44 8.76
CA ILE A 235 -0.21 -5.24 9.84
C ILE A 235 0.14 -6.73 9.69
N HIS A 236 0.01 -7.29 8.49
CA HIS A 236 0.32 -8.69 8.21
C HIS A 236 1.77 -9.08 8.55
N ALA A 237 2.72 -8.16 8.44
CA ALA A 237 4.13 -8.42 8.74
C ALA A 237 4.45 -8.30 10.24
N PHE A 238 3.81 -7.37 10.96
CA PHE A 238 4.13 -7.06 12.35
C PHE A 238 3.15 -7.64 13.37
N LYS A 239 1.94 -8.01 12.93
CA LYS A 239 0.88 -8.65 13.72
C LYS A 239 0.25 -9.84 12.98
N PRO A 240 1.06 -10.80 12.48
CA PRO A 240 0.57 -11.87 11.59
C PRO A 240 -0.53 -12.72 12.20
N LYS A 241 -0.47 -13.03 13.49
CA LYS A 241 -1.49 -13.83 14.16
C LYS A 241 -2.84 -13.14 14.21
N GLU A 242 -2.85 -11.83 14.51
CA GLU A 242 -4.06 -11.01 14.55
C GLU A 242 -4.65 -10.84 13.14
N TYR A 243 -3.79 -10.56 12.17
CA TYR A 243 -4.21 -10.45 10.77
C TYR A 243 -4.84 -11.74 10.25
N ILE A 244 -4.21 -12.91 10.46
CA ILE A 244 -4.74 -14.22 10.04
C ILE A 244 -6.08 -14.50 10.71
N LYS A 245 -6.24 -14.18 12.00
CA LYS A 245 -7.51 -14.33 12.72
C LYS A 245 -8.62 -13.53 12.05
N LEU A 246 -8.38 -12.24 11.76
CA LEU A 246 -9.34 -11.37 11.08
C LEU A 246 -9.73 -11.89 9.70
N LEU A 247 -8.76 -12.40 8.93
CA LEU A 247 -9.03 -13.01 7.62
C LEU A 247 -9.89 -14.27 7.73
N SER A 248 -9.62 -15.12 8.74
CA SER A 248 -10.40 -16.34 8.96
C SER A 248 -11.83 -16.03 9.33
N GLU A 249 -12.05 -15.12 10.28
CA GLU A 249 -13.39 -14.64 10.67
C GLU A 249 -14.14 -14.03 9.48
N PHE A 250 -13.46 -13.22 8.68
CA PHE A 250 -14.06 -12.60 7.49
C PHE A 250 -14.46 -13.63 6.44
N ARG A 251 -13.64 -14.65 6.20
CA ARG A 251 -13.96 -15.74 5.26
C ARG A 251 -15.22 -16.51 5.70
N GLU A 252 -15.38 -16.75 7.00
CA GLU A 252 -16.56 -17.43 7.54
C GLU A 252 -17.83 -16.62 7.24
N THR A 253 -17.82 -15.30 7.43
CA THR A 253 -18.98 -14.45 7.12
C THR A 253 -19.38 -14.48 5.64
N ILE A 254 -18.42 -14.65 4.72
CA ILE A 254 -18.70 -14.78 3.28
C ILE A 254 -19.34 -16.14 2.98
N SER A 255 -18.84 -17.22 3.61
CA SER A 255 -19.37 -18.58 3.42
C SER A 255 -20.83 -18.70 3.88
N ASP A 256 -21.16 -18.12 5.04
CA ASP A 256 -22.51 -18.16 5.60
C ASP A 256 -23.51 -17.38 4.74
N ASN A 257 -23.11 -16.21 4.20
CA ASN A 257 -23.95 -15.42 3.30
C ASN A 257 -24.22 -16.12 1.94
N SER A 258 -23.33 -17.00 1.50
CA SER A 258 -23.54 -17.77 0.27
C SER A 258 -24.56 -18.91 0.45
N ILE A 259 -24.69 -19.46 1.65
CA ILE A 259 -25.67 -20.49 1.99
C ILE A 259 -27.07 -19.90 2.08
N CYS A 260 -27.21 -18.68 2.63
CA CYS A 260 -28.52 -18.04 2.80
C CYS A 260 -29.12 -17.49 1.50
N ASN A 261 -28.32 -17.22 0.46
CA ASN A 261 -28.78 -16.69 -0.82
C ASN A 261 -29.02 -17.77 -1.90
N GLY A 262 -28.83 -19.04 -1.56
CA GLY A 262 -29.00 -20.19 -2.46
C GLY A 262 -30.21 -21.08 -2.13
N ALA A 263 -31.14 -20.62 -1.24
CA ALA A 263 -32.34 -21.33 -0.88
C ALA A 263 -33.60 -20.70 -1.50
#